data_6dc83231d112910cf29cf8f061c92317
#
_entry.id   6dc83231d112910cf29cf8f061c92317
#
_cell.length_a   1.000
_cell.length_b   1.000
_cell.length_c   1.000
_cell.angle_alpha   90.00
_cell.angle_beta   90.00
_cell.angle_gamma   90.00
#
_symmetry.space_group_name_H-M   'P 1'
#
loop_
_entity.id
_entity.type
_entity.pdbx_description
1 polymer ?
#
loop_
_entity_poly.entity_id
_entity_poly.type
_entity_poly.pdbx_seq_one_letter_code
_entity_poly.pdbx_strand_id
1 'polypeptide(L)'
;MTGLVWWTVSGLVLGLLAPPVLRRLIRAGVDAAVLLNAWAVTVSLTLTAVALPALAALLHRCWLAPLHAGPPGRVNTIAAALSAAAVSLAVVRGGWSLLRTSRQRRRLHGRHTELTWLLTGRLPSAGAVLWLPAAQPLAYSLGGNPPMVVMSTGLQNGLDPAAVRAVAAHEHAHIGRRHHRLIAIAYALSAGLGWLPLMRRSPSLVRTLTELDADAVAARTHGAHGLRQALRQLQYTPAPATALGIANESTRIRLARLSDDVPVDAAQSTRTGAAGGAVLILGAAAMLCFVALVAVASCTGTP
;
A
#
# COMPACT_ATOMS: atom_id res chain seq x y z
N MET A 1 -28.63 18.18 -9.06
CA MET A 1 -28.05 17.29 -10.10
C MET A 1 -26.67 17.73 -10.56
N THR A 2 -26.38 18.99 -10.69
CA THR A 2 -25.05 19.53 -11.06
C THR A 2 -23.93 19.11 -10.09
N GLY A 3 -24.19 19.09 -8.79
CA GLY A 3 -23.19 18.74 -7.78
C GLY A 3 -22.65 17.32 -7.90
N LEU A 4 -23.49 16.29 -8.16
CA LEU A 4 -23.06 14.90 -8.28
C LEU A 4 -22.08 14.69 -9.46
N VAL A 5 -22.39 15.32 -10.60
CA VAL A 5 -21.53 15.27 -11.80
C VAL A 5 -20.18 15.93 -11.50
N TRP A 6 -20.18 17.10 -10.86
CA TRP A 6 -18.96 17.80 -10.49
C TRP A 6 -18.09 16.99 -9.53
N TRP A 7 -18.66 16.35 -8.52
CA TRP A 7 -17.93 15.49 -7.60
C TRP A 7 -17.30 14.28 -8.31
N THR A 8 -18.05 13.63 -9.18
CA THR A 8 -17.53 12.48 -9.95
C THR A 8 -16.40 12.90 -10.87
N VAL A 9 -16.59 13.99 -11.64
CA VAL A 9 -15.57 14.51 -12.54
C VAL A 9 -14.32 14.95 -11.77
N SER A 10 -14.48 15.69 -10.66
CA SER A 10 -13.35 16.15 -9.84
C SER A 10 -12.54 14.98 -9.27
N GLY A 11 -13.21 13.92 -8.79
CA GLY A 11 -12.51 12.74 -8.29
C GLY A 11 -11.78 11.96 -9.39
N LEU A 12 -12.34 11.89 -10.60
CA LEU A 12 -11.66 11.28 -11.75
C LEU A 12 -10.45 12.12 -12.19
N VAL A 13 -10.58 13.44 -12.26
CA VAL A 13 -9.46 14.35 -12.56
C VAL A 13 -8.36 14.22 -11.50
N LEU A 14 -8.73 14.14 -10.23
CA LEU A 14 -7.79 13.89 -9.14
C LEU A 14 -7.05 12.56 -9.35
N GLY A 15 -7.76 11.50 -9.69
CA GLY A 15 -7.17 10.19 -10.00
C GLY A 15 -6.23 10.18 -11.21
N LEU A 16 -6.41 11.12 -12.16
CA LEU A 16 -5.52 11.32 -13.30
C LEU A 16 -4.26 12.10 -12.93
N LEU A 17 -4.41 13.19 -12.16
CA LEU A 17 -3.34 14.15 -11.88
C LEU A 17 -2.47 13.77 -10.67
N ALA A 18 -3.01 13.01 -9.71
CA ALA A 18 -2.27 12.64 -8.51
C ALA A 18 -0.95 11.89 -8.75
N PRO A 19 -0.85 10.91 -9.67
CA PRO A 19 0.41 10.18 -9.85
C PRO A 19 1.60 11.04 -10.27
N PRO A 20 1.51 11.94 -11.25
CA PRO A 20 2.63 12.81 -11.60
C PRO A 20 2.97 13.80 -10.47
N VAL A 21 1.97 14.31 -9.74
CA VAL A 21 2.20 15.19 -8.60
C VAL A 21 2.95 14.46 -7.49
N LEU A 22 2.49 13.28 -7.08
CA LEU A 22 3.15 12.47 -6.05
C LEU A 22 4.60 12.15 -6.44
N ARG A 23 4.85 11.79 -7.72
CA ARG A 23 6.22 11.54 -8.20
C ARG A 23 7.11 12.79 -8.14
N ARG A 24 6.58 13.97 -8.48
CA ARG A 24 7.31 15.23 -8.32
C ARG A 24 7.66 15.50 -6.87
N LEU A 25 6.72 15.31 -5.96
CA LEU A 25 6.93 15.49 -4.52
C LEU A 25 7.94 14.47 -3.94
N ILE A 26 7.93 13.23 -4.43
CA ILE A 26 8.96 12.24 -4.08
C ILE A 26 10.35 12.75 -4.49
N ARG A 27 10.50 13.27 -5.71
CA ARG A 27 11.77 13.82 -6.19
C ARG A 27 12.18 15.11 -5.47
N ALA A 28 11.21 15.91 -5.03
CA ALA A 28 11.43 17.13 -4.25
C ALA A 28 11.81 16.87 -2.78
N GLY A 29 11.93 15.61 -2.36
CA GLY A 29 12.38 15.30 -1.00
C GLY A 29 11.30 15.29 0.08
N VAL A 30 10.02 15.48 -0.27
CA VAL A 30 8.92 15.47 0.72
C VAL A 30 8.89 14.16 1.50
N ASP A 31 8.60 14.24 2.79
CA ASP A 31 8.56 13.09 3.70
C ASP A 31 7.65 11.97 3.19
N ALA A 32 8.14 10.72 3.28
CA ALA A 32 7.46 9.56 2.72
C ALA A 32 6.15 9.22 3.46
N ALA A 33 6.10 9.45 4.79
CA ALA A 33 4.88 9.19 5.56
C ALA A 33 3.78 10.19 5.20
N VAL A 34 4.13 11.46 4.97
CA VAL A 34 3.21 12.49 4.48
C VAL A 34 2.66 12.10 3.09
N LEU A 35 3.52 11.64 2.19
CA LEU A 35 3.11 11.22 0.85
C LEU A 35 2.28 9.94 0.84
N LEU A 36 2.52 8.98 1.75
CA LEU A 36 1.67 7.82 1.94
C LEU A 36 0.25 8.22 2.38
N ASN A 37 0.15 9.21 3.29
CA ASN A 37 -1.15 9.75 3.70
C ASN A 37 -1.84 10.49 2.55
N ALA A 38 -1.12 11.34 1.82
CA ALA A 38 -1.64 12.04 0.66
C ALA A 38 -2.15 11.07 -0.42
N TRP A 39 -1.40 9.98 -0.68
CA TRP A 39 -1.85 8.88 -1.55
C TRP A 39 -3.14 8.24 -1.03
N ALA A 40 -3.21 7.92 0.26
CA ALA A 40 -4.38 7.29 0.85
C ALA A 40 -5.64 8.17 0.76
N VAL A 41 -5.52 9.45 1.07
CA VAL A 41 -6.61 10.44 0.95
C VAL A 41 -7.07 10.56 -0.51
N THR A 42 -6.11 10.67 -1.45
CA THR A 42 -6.43 10.80 -2.88
C THR A 42 -7.14 9.55 -3.42
N VAL A 43 -6.69 8.36 -3.01
CA VAL A 43 -7.35 7.09 -3.34
C VAL A 43 -8.76 7.07 -2.78
N SER A 44 -8.96 7.44 -1.52
CA SER A 44 -10.29 7.45 -0.87
C SER A 44 -11.25 8.39 -1.58
N LEU A 45 -10.83 9.60 -1.92
CA LEU A 45 -11.64 10.57 -2.66
C LEU A 45 -12.00 10.05 -4.06
N THR A 46 -11.04 9.44 -4.76
CA THR A 46 -11.27 8.86 -6.09
C THR A 46 -12.25 7.67 -6.03
N LEU A 47 -12.11 6.79 -5.02
CA LEU A 47 -13.05 5.66 -4.82
C LEU A 47 -14.46 6.15 -4.52
N THR A 48 -14.59 7.17 -3.65
CA THR A 48 -15.88 7.78 -3.34
C THR A 48 -16.53 8.37 -4.60
N ALA A 49 -15.75 9.10 -5.41
CA ALA A 49 -16.25 9.68 -6.66
C ALA A 49 -16.72 8.62 -7.66
N VAL A 50 -16.03 7.49 -7.77
CA VAL A 50 -16.43 6.37 -8.64
C VAL A 50 -17.71 5.70 -8.13
N ALA A 51 -17.89 5.56 -6.81
CA ALA A 51 -19.02 4.86 -6.21
C ALA A 51 -20.27 5.75 -6.05
N LEU A 52 -20.10 7.08 -6.02
CA LEU A 52 -21.15 8.03 -5.70
C LEU A 52 -22.40 7.95 -6.61
N PRO A 53 -22.29 7.78 -7.95
CA PRO A 53 -23.46 7.67 -8.81
C PRO A 53 -24.32 6.43 -8.49
N ALA A 54 -23.69 5.27 -8.25
CA ALA A 54 -24.40 4.05 -7.87
C ALA A 54 -25.06 4.20 -6.52
N LEU A 55 -24.36 4.78 -5.56
CA LEU A 55 -24.85 5.03 -4.21
C LEU A 55 -26.05 5.98 -4.21
N ALA A 56 -25.93 7.08 -4.94
CA ALA A 56 -27.03 8.06 -5.07
C ALA A 56 -28.28 7.46 -5.71
N ALA A 57 -28.10 6.64 -6.78
CA ALA A 57 -29.21 5.96 -7.42
C ALA A 57 -29.88 4.94 -6.49
N LEU A 58 -29.09 4.23 -5.69
CA LEU A 58 -29.58 3.24 -4.74
C LEU A 58 -30.37 3.91 -3.61
N LEU A 59 -29.86 4.98 -3.04
CA LEU A 59 -30.53 5.78 -2.02
C LEU A 59 -31.82 6.39 -2.56
N HIS A 60 -31.79 6.90 -3.80
CA HIS A 60 -33.00 7.43 -4.43
C HIS A 60 -34.08 6.36 -4.60
N ARG A 61 -33.74 5.17 -5.09
CA ARG A 61 -34.69 4.07 -5.27
C ARG A 61 -35.30 3.58 -3.94
N CYS A 62 -34.48 3.39 -2.92
CA CYS A 62 -34.92 2.74 -1.68
C CYS A 62 -35.59 3.70 -0.69
N TRP A 63 -35.23 4.99 -0.71
CA TRP A 63 -35.65 5.95 0.32
C TRP A 63 -36.40 7.17 -0.20
N LEU A 64 -36.08 7.64 -1.40
CA LEU A 64 -36.63 8.89 -1.94
C LEU A 64 -37.73 8.64 -3.01
N ALA A 65 -37.69 7.53 -3.72
CA ALA A 65 -38.69 7.21 -4.75
C ALA A 65 -40.13 7.16 -4.24
N PRO A 66 -40.41 6.68 -3.02
CA PRO A 66 -41.77 6.73 -2.46
C PRO A 66 -42.31 8.15 -2.20
N LEU A 67 -41.38 9.13 -2.08
CA LEU A 67 -41.68 10.52 -1.71
C LEU A 67 -41.76 11.46 -2.93
N HIS A 68 -41.21 11.07 -4.07
CA HIS A 68 -41.10 11.90 -5.27
C HIS A 68 -41.53 11.15 -6.52
N ALA A 69 -42.65 11.50 -7.08
CA ALA A 69 -43.16 10.92 -8.33
C ALA A 69 -42.40 11.46 -9.54
N GLY A 70 -41.43 10.70 -10.03
CA GLY A 70 -40.79 10.95 -11.32
C GLY A 70 -39.69 9.93 -11.63
N PRO A 71 -39.62 9.37 -12.86
CA PRO A 71 -38.55 8.46 -13.23
C PRO A 71 -37.20 9.20 -13.27
N PRO A 72 -36.09 8.58 -12.79
CA PRO A 72 -34.76 9.16 -12.90
C PRO A 72 -34.40 9.34 -14.38
N GLY A 73 -33.77 10.48 -14.72
CA GLY A 73 -33.37 10.75 -16.08
C GLY A 73 -32.41 9.68 -16.62
N ARG A 74 -32.47 9.34 -17.89
CA ARG A 74 -31.70 8.29 -18.56
C ARG A 74 -30.19 8.39 -18.29
N VAL A 75 -29.62 9.60 -18.27
CA VAL A 75 -28.20 9.85 -17.99
C VAL A 75 -27.81 9.39 -16.59
N ASN A 76 -28.64 9.65 -15.58
CA ASN A 76 -28.37 9.22 -14.21
C ASN A 76 -28.45 7.70 -14.07
N THR A 77 -29.36 7.06 -14.78
CA THR A 77 -29.50 5.59 -14.77
C THR A 77 -28.26 4.92 -15.39
N ILE A 78 -27.76 5.43 -16.51
CA ILE A 78 -26.55 4.93 -17.17
C ILE A 78 -25.32 5.15 -16.28
N ALA A 79 -25.14 6.36 -15.73
CA ALA A 79 -24.03 6.66 -14.84
C ALA A 79 -24.04 5.76 -13.59
N ALA A 80 -25.21 5.53 -13.00
CA ALA A 80 -25.35 4.62 -11.88
C ALA A 80 -25.02 3.17 -12.23
N ALA A 81 -25.47 2.68 -13.38
CA ALA A 81 -25.18 1.32 -13.84
C ALA A 81 -23.69 1.12 -14.10
N LEU A 82 -23.02 2.08 -14.78
CA LEU A 82 -21.59 2.04 -15.02
C LEU A 82 -20.79 2.10 -13.71
N SER A 83 -21.20 2.96 -12.79
CA SER A 83 -20.59 3.05 -11.46
C SER A 83 -20.76 1.74 -10.68
N ALA A 84 -21.95 1.15 -10.65
CA ALA A 84 -22.21 -0.12 -9.98
C ALA A 84 -21.37 -1.26 -10.59
N ALA A 85 -21.27 -1.33 -11.91
CA ALA A 85 -20.43 -2.31 -12.61
C ALA A 85 -18.93 -2.12 -12.25
N ALA A 86 -18.44 -0.87 -12.25
CA ALA A 86 -17.07 -0.56 -11.88
C ALA A 86 -16.76 -0.95 -10.43
N VAL A 87 -17.64 -0.64 -9.49
CA VAL A 87 -17.49 -1.01 -8.07
C VAL A 87 -17.53 -2.52 -7.90
N SER A 88 -18.48 -3.22 -8.51
CA SER A 88 -18.58 -4.68 -8.44
C SER A 88 -17.33 -5.36 -8.99
N LEU A 89 -16.84 -4.92 -10.13
CA LEU A 89 -15.60 -5.42 -10.73
C LEU A 89 -14.39 -5.15 -9.82
N ALA A 90 -14.32 -3.95 -9.21
CA ALA A 90 -13.26 -3.58 -8.29
C ALA A 90 -13.25 -4.49 -7.05
N VAL A 91 -14.42 -4.76 -6.47
CA VAL A 91 -14.58 -5.64 -5.30
C VAL A 91 -14.18 -7.07 -5.64
N VAL A 92 -14.66 -7.61 -6.75
CA VAL A 92 -14.35 -8.99 -7.16
C VAL A 92 -12.86 -9.16 -7.46
N ARG A 93 -12.29 -8.33 -8.35
CA ARG A 93 -10.89 -8.46 -8.77
C ARG A 93 -9.91 -8.06 -7.68
N GLY A 94 -10.21 -6.96 -6.96
CA GLY A 94 -9.42 -6.50 -5.83
C GLY A 94 -9.45 -7.49 -4.67
N GLY A 95 -10.64 -7.98 -4.30
CA GLY A 95 -10.83 -9.01 -3.29
C GLY A 95 -10.09 -10.30 -3.63
N TRP A 96 -10.20 -10.79 -4.88
CA TRP A 96 -9.44 -11.94 -5.36
C TRP A 96 -7.92 -11.74 -5.24
N SER A 97 -7.43 -10.55 -5.63
CA SER A 97 -6.01 -10.17 -5.49
C SER A 97 -5.56 -10.21 -4.03
N LEU A 98 -6.35 -9.65 -3.11
CA LEU A 98 -6.06 -9.70 -1.67
C LEU A 98 -6.05 -11.12 -1.12
N LEU A 99 -7.04 -11.95 -1.48
CA LEU A 99 -7.11 -13.35 -1.04
C LEU A 99 -5.90 -14.14 -1.55
N ARG A 100 -5.56 -13.99 -2.83
CA ARG A 100 -4.39 -14.67 -3.43
C ARG A 100 -3.10 -14.24 -2.73
N THR A 101 -2.88 -12.95 -2.55
CA THR A 101 -1.69 -12.42 -1.88
C THR A 101 -1.61 -12.87 -0.42
N SER A 102 -2.73 -12.86 0.31
CA SER A 102 -2.80 -13.33 1.69
C SER A 102 -2.48 -14.82 1.81
N ARG A 103 -3.01 -15.65 0.90
CA ARG A 103 -2.71 -17.09 0.86
C ARG A 103 -1.22 -17.36 0.58
N GLN A 104 -0.64 -16.64 -0.39
CA GLN A 104 0.79 -16.77 -0.70
C GLN A 104 1.67 -16.38 0.49
N ARG A 105 1.35 -15.29 1.17
CA ARG A 105 2.07 -14.83 2.37
C ARG A 105 1.95 -15.82 3.51
N ARG A 106 0.75 -16.33 3.79
CA ARG A 106 0.55 -17.36 4.83
C ARG A 106 1.37 -18.62 4.54
N ARG A 107 1.41 -19.10 3.31
CA ARG A 107 2.24 -20.25 2.90
C ARG A 107 3.73 -19.98 3.10
N LEU A 108 4.21 -18.81 2.68
CA LEU A 108 5.59 -18.41 2.86
C LEU A 108 5.96 -18.31 4.34
N HIS A 109 5.11 -17.65 5.12
CA HIS A 109 5.29 -17.53 6.57
C HIS A 109 5.33 -18.89 7.25
N GLY A 110 4.42 -19.81 6.92
CA GLY A 110 4.40 -21.18 7.45
C GLY A 110 5.70 -21.92 7.19
N ARG A 111 6.22 -21.86 5.94
CA ARG A 111 7.52 -22.48 5.59
C ARG A 111 8.68 -21.92 6.42
N HIS A 112 8.73 -20.62 6.66
CA HIS A 112 9.79 -20.00 7.46
C HIS A 112 9.64 -20.31 8.94
N THR A 113 8.43 -20.41 9.45
CA THR A 113 8.16 -20.85 10.83
C THR A 113 8.62 -22.29 11.05
N GLU A 114 8.35 -23.17 10.08
CA GLU A 114 8.80 -24.57 10.10
C GLU A 114 10.33 -24.67 10.03
N LEU A 115 10.97 -23.91 9.13
CA LEU A 115 12.43 -23.83 9.07
C LEU A 115 13.04 -23.32 10.37
N THR A 116 12.44 -22.30 10.99
CA THR A 116 12.92 -21.78 12.28
C THR A 116 12.85 -22.85 13.35
N TRP A 117 11.75 -23.58 13.42
CA TRP A 117 11.59 -24.67 14.37
C TRP A 117 12.61 -25.80 14.13
N LEU A 118 12.83 -26.19 12.87
CA LEU A 118 13.83 -27.22 12.53
C LEU A 118 15.26 -26.81 12.88
N LEU A 119 15.63 -25.54 12.69
CA LEU A 119 16.98 -25.03 12.94
C LEU A 119 17.24 -24.73 14.41
N THR A 120 16.25 -24.29 15.19
CA THR A 120 16.45 -23.78 16.53
C THR A 120 15.72 -24.58 17.62
N GLY A 121 14.85 -25.52 17.26
CA GLY A 121 13.98 -26.24 18.17
C GLY A 121 12.92 -25.35 18.86
N ARG A 122 12.76 -24.08 18.41
CA ARG A 122 11.85 -23.11 19.01
C ARG A 122 11.00 -22.42 17.96
N LEU A 123 9.79 -22.02 18.35
CA LEU A 123 8.97 -21.16 17.50
C LEU A 123 9.54 -19.72 17.50
N PRO A 124 9.44 -18.99 16.37
CA PRO A 124 9.93 -17.63 16.30
C PRO A 124 9.16 -16.73 17.27
N SER A 125 9.87 -15.86 17.98
CA SER A 125 9.28 -14.77 18.75
C SER A 125 8.97 -13.57 17.86
N ALA A 126 8.09 -12.68 18.36
CA ALA A 126 7.76 -11.47 17.62
C ALA A 126 9.00 -10.59 17.40
N GLY A 127 9.28 -10.24 16.14
CA GLY A 127 10.46 -9.44 15.78
C GLY A 127 11.78 -10.22 15.78
N ALA A 128 11.75 -11.56 15.88
CA ALA A 128 12.95 -12.39 15.78
C ALA A 128 13.63 -12.24 14.42
N VAL A 129 14.96 -12.26 14.41
CA VAL A 129 15.76 -12.35 13.19
C VAL A 129 16.10 -13.82 12.96
N LEU A 130 15.63 -14.35 11.82
CA LEU A 130 16.00 -15.69 11.36
C LEU A 130 17.25 -15.57 10.46
N TRP A 131 18.35 -16.20 10.88
CA TRP A 131 19.55 -16.27 10.08
C TRP A 131 19.55 -17.52 9.19
N LEU A 132 19.59 -17.29 7.87
CA LEU A 132 19.68 -18.36 6.89
C LEU A 132 21.14 -18.62 6.51
N PRO A 133 21.62 -19.86 6.47
CA PRO A 133 22.96 -20.21 6.00
C PRO A 133 23.02 -20.12 4.47
N ALA A 134 23.04 -18.89 3.92
CA ALA A 134 23.10 -18.62 2.49
C ALA A 134 24.21 -17.62 2.19
N ALA A 135 25.05 -17.93 1.19
CA ALA A 135 26.15 -17.07 0.77
C ALA A 135 25.69 -15.78 0.08
N GLN A 136 24.50 -15.79 -0.54
CA GLN A 136 23.93 -14.59 -1.13
C GLN A 136 23.44 -13.64 -0.05
N PRO A 137 23.77 -12.32 -0.13
CA PRO A 137 23.27 -11.33 0.81
C PRO A 137 21.76 -11.14 0.62
N LEU A 138 20.98 -11.51 1.62
CA LEU A 138 19.53 -11.42 1.65
C LEU A 138 19.06 -10.80 2.96
N ALA A 139 18.11 -9.87 2.88
CA ALA A 139 17.33 -9.39 4.00
C ALA A 139 15.91 -9.10 3.53
N TYR A 140 14.92 -9.54 4.30
CA TYR A 140 13.51 -9.20 4.07
C TYR A 140 12.66 -9.46 5.31
N SER A 141 11.54 -8.75 5.38
CA SER A 141 10.58 -8.88 6.46
C SER A 141 9.37 -9.71 6.03
N LEU A 142 8.91 -10.58 6.92
CA LEU A 142 7.70 -11.37 6.76
C LEU A 142 6.63 -10.88 7.74
N GLY A 143 5.56 -10.30 7.19
CA GLY A 143 4.37 -10.00 7.97
C GLY A 143 3.56 -11.27 8.21
N GLY A 144 3.39 -11.64 9.46
CA GLY A 144 2.65 -12.81 9.91
C GLY A 144 2.32 -12.69 11.40
N ASN A 145 2.01 -13.81 12.02
CA ASN A 145 1.86 -13.91 13.47
C ASN A 145 2.62 -15.15 13.97
N PRO A 146 3.76 -14.93 14.64
CA PRO A 146 4.45 -13.66 14.88
C PRO A 146 5.15 -13.12 13.60
N PRO A 147 5.35 -11.80 13.46
CA PRO A 147 6.15 -11.24 12.38
C PRO A 147 7.63 -11.53 12.61
N MET A 148 8.41 -11.73 11.53
CA MET A 148 9.85 -12.03 11.60
C MET A 148 10.65 -11.29 10.54
N VAL A 149 11.93 -11.09 10.80
CA VAL A 149 12.92 -10.63 9.84
C VAL A 149 13.79 -11.82 9.44
N VAL A 150 14.08 -11.96 8.17
CA VAL A 150 14.96 -13.01 7.63
C VAL A 150 16.19 -12.33 7.07
N MET A 151 17.37 -12.80 7.49
CA MET A 151 18.69 -12.30 7.05
C MET A 151 19.60 -13.48 6.73
N SER A 152 20.56 -13.30 5.82
CA SER A 152 21.49 -14.37 5.46
C SER A 152 22.86 -14.16 6.11
N THR A 153 23.62 -15.26 6.29
CA THR A 153 25.02 -15.22 6.69
C THR A 153 25.88 -14.48 5.66
N GLY A 154 25.55 -14.55 4.37
CA GLY A 154 26.22 -13.79 3.32
C GLY A 154 26.08 -12.28 3.48
N LEU A 155 24.93 -11.80 3.99
CA LEU A 155 24.77 -10.38 4.34
C LEU A 155 25.66 -10.00 5.54
N GLN A 156 25.69 -10.85 6.56
CA GLN A 156 26.49 -10.63 7.77
C GLN A 156 27.98 -10.59 7.48
N ASN A 157 28.46 -11.48 6.60
CA ASN A 157 29.88 -11.57 6.22
C ASN A 157 30.32 -10.47 5.24
N GLY A 158 29.37 -9.92 4.49
CA GLY A 158 29.65 -8.90 3.48
C GLY A 158 29.51 -7.45 3.97
N LEU A 159 28.93 -7.21 5.13
CA LEU A 159 28.67 -5.87 5.65
C LEU A 159 29.29 -5.67 7.03
N ASP A 160 29.64 -4.41 7.33
CA ASP A 160 30.02 -4.04 8.69
C ASP A 160 28.88 -4.28 9.68
N PRO A 161 29.16 -4.61 10.94
CA PRO A 161 28.13 -4.83 11.96
C PRO A 161 27.16 -3.65 12.13
N ALA A 162 27.61 -2.41 11.90
CA ALA A 162 26.74 -1.23 11.92
C ALA A 162 25.76 -1.22 10.73
N ALA A 163 26.22 -1.59 9.54
CA ALA A 163 25.37 -1.73 8.35
C ALA A 163 24.36 -2.86 8.50
N VAL A 164 24.76 -4.00 9.06
CA VAL A 164 23.84 -5.10 9.37
C VAL A 164 22.71 -4.67 10.32
N ARG A 165 23.05 -3.91 11.39
CA ARG A 165 22.02 -3.35 12.30
C ARG A 165 21.09 -2.37 11.60
N ALA A 166 21.63 -1.52 10.72
CA ALA A 166 20.82 -0.58 9.95
C ALA A 166 19.85 -1.29 9.00
N VAL A 167 20.28 -2.37 8.33
CA VAL A 167 19.41 -3.22 7.50
C VAL A 167 18.36 -3.91 8.36
N ALA A 168 18.72 -4.47 9.51
CA ALA A 168 17.75 -5.07 10.42
C ALA A 168 16.68 -4.06 10.89
N ALA A 169 17.09 -2.82 11.20
CA ALA A 169 16.17 -1.75 11.59
C ALA A 169 15.23 -1.35 10.43
N HIS A 170 15.72 -1.34 9.18
CA HIS A 170 14.92 -1.13 7.98
C HIS A 170 13.84 -2.21 7.85
N GLU A 171 14.19 -3.48 7.97
CA GLU A 171 13.24 -4.59 7.92
C GLU A 171 12.22 -4.57 9.07
N HIS A 172 12.66 -4.21 10.27
CA HIS A 172 11.75 -4.02 11.41
C HIS A 172 10.78 -2.84 11.19
N ALA A 173 11.21 -1.78 10.50
CA ALA A 173 10.32 -0.68 10.14
C ALA A 173 9.18 -1.16 9.21
N HIS A 174 9.46 -2.04 8.24
CA HIS A 174 8.42 -2.63 7.40
C HIS A 174 7.38 -3.41 8.21
N ILE A 175 7.80 -4.14 9.24
CA ILE A 175 6.91 -4.85 10.16
C ILE A 175 6.10 -3.87 11.00
N GLY A 176 6.77 -2.97 11.71
CA GLY A 176 6.15 -2.04 12.66
C GLY A 176 5.12 -1.12 12.00
N ARG A 177 5.42 -0.66 10.79
CA ARG A 177 4.54 0.20 9.98
C ARG A 177 3.58 -0.57 9.07
N ARG A 178 3.60 -1.90 9.13
CA ARG A 178 2.71 -2.77 8.34
C ARG A 178 2.73 -2.50 6.84
N HIS A 179 3.90 -2.13 6.27
CA HIS A 179 4.07 -1.77 4.87
C HIS A 179 3.53 -2.85 3.92
N HIS A 180 3.65 -4.13 4.30
CA HIS A 180 3.09 -5.25 3.57
C HIS A 180 1.58 -5.17 3.31
N ARG A 181 0.82 -4.51 4.22
CA ARG A 181 -0.63 -4.30 4.04
C ARG A 181 -0.90 -3.19 3.03
N LEU A 182 -0.17 -2.08 3.11
CA LEU A 182 -0.28 -0.98 2.16
C LEU A 182 0.03 -1.45 0.73
N ILE A 183 1.10 -2.23 0.57
CA ILE A 183 1.47 -2.82 -0.72
C ILE A 183 0.37 -3.77 -1.22
N ALA A 184 -0.22 -4.60 -0.37
CA ALA A 184 -1.31 -5.49 -0.76
C ALA A 184 -2.56 -4.72 -1.22
N ILE A 185 -2.93 -3.65 -0.50
CA ILE A 185 -4.03 -2.75 -0.86
C ILE A 185 -3.75 -2.09 -2.23
N ALA A 186 -2.53 -1.58 -2.43
CA ALA A 186 -2.15 -0.97 -3.71
C ALA A 186 -2.27 -1.94 -4.90
N TYR A 187 -1.88 -3.20 -4.71
CA TYR A 187 -2.08 -4.25 -5.74
C TYR A 187 -3.56 -4.58 -5.96
N ALA A 188 -4.36 -4.63 -4.90
CA ALA A 188 -5.80 -4.87 -5.01
C ALA A 188 -6.52 -3.75 -5.77
N LEU A 189 -6.18 -2.50 -5.47
CA LEU A 189 -6.68 -1.31 -6.18
C LEU A 189 -6.29 -1.34 -7.67
N SER A 190 -5.05 -1.69 -7.97
CA SER A 190 -4.58 -1.83 -9.34
C SER A 190 -5.28 -2.97 -10.09
N ALA A 191 -5.55 -4.09 -9.42
CA ALA A 191 -6.29 -5.21 -10.00
C ALA A 191 -7.76 -4.87 -10.27
N GLY A 192 -8.40 -4.13 -9.36
CA GLY A 192 -9.82 -3.78 -9.45
C GLY A 192 -10.10 -2.60 -10.37
N LEU A 193 -9.33 -1.53 -10.26
CA LEU A 193 -9.55 -0.24 -10.93
C LEU A 193 -8.33 0.21 -11.75
N GLY A 194 -7.59 -0.73 -12.36
CA GLY A 194 -6.36 -0.45 -13.10
C GLY A 194 -6.53 0.42 -14.35
N TRP A 195 -7.75 0.71 -14.78
CA TRP A 195 -8.05 1.69 -15.82
C TRP A 195 -7.83 3.14 -15.34
N LEU A 196 -7.90 3.40 -14.00
CA LEU A 196 -7.55 4.68 -13.42
C LEU A 196 -6.02 4.77 -13.23
N PRO A 197 -5.34 5.82 -13.73
CA PRO A 197 -3.90 5.97 -13.62
C PRO A 197 -3.37 5.94 -12.18
N LEU A 198 -4.09 6.53 -11.21
CA LEU A 198 -3.73 6.48 -9.80
C LEU A 198 -3.69 5.04 -9.31
N MET A 199 -4.76 4.26 -9.56
CA MET A 199 -4.86 2.88 -9.10
C MET A 199 -3.82 1.98 -9.78
N ARG A 200 -3.64 2.12 -11.09
CA ARG A 200 -2.64 1.38 -11.86
C ARG A 200 -1.21 1.61 -11.38
N ARG A 201 -0.89 2.85 -10.99
CA ARG A 201 0.45 3.25 -10.53
C ARG A 201 0.65 3.10 -9.03
N SER A 202 -0.40 2.83 -8.27
CA SER A 202 -0.34 2.66 -6.81
C SER A 202 0.70 1.62 -6.35
N PRO A 203 0.84 0.43 -6.97
CA PRO A 203 1.85 -0.54 -6.53
C PRO A 203 3.28 0.01 -6.56
N SER A 204 3.66 0.70 -7.63
CA SER A 204 5.01 1.28 -7.75
C SER A 204 5.22 2.47 -6.82
N LEU A 205 4.23 3.36 -6.70
CA LEU A 205 4.29 4.52 -5.80
C LEU A 205 4.41 4.08 -4.34
N VAL A 206 3.53 3.18 -3.88
CA VAL A 206 3.52 2.71 -2.50
C VAL A 206 4.80 1.95 -2.16
N ARG A 207 5.31 1.10 -3.07
CA ARG A 207 6.60 0.45 -2.88
C ARG A 207 7.73 1.46 -2.66
N THR A 208 7.86 2.44 -3.55
CA THR A 208 8.89 3.48 -3.40
C THR A 208 8.73 4.22 -2.08
N LEU A 209 7.52 4.62 -1.72
CA LEU A 209 7.26 5.36 -0.48
C LEU A 209 7.52 4.53 0.77
N THR A 210 7.18 3.24 0.78
CA THR A 210 7.44 2.34 1.92
C THR A 210 8.93 2.07 2.10
N GLU A 211 9.71 2.01 1.02
CA GLU A 211 11.17 1.92 1.10
C GLU A 211 11.78 3.19 1.70
N LEU A 212 11.35 4.36 1.20
CA LEU A 212 11.84 5.65 1.72
C LEU A 212 11.46 5.88 3.19
N ASP A 213 10.28 5.43 3.61
CA ASP A 213 9.84 5.52 4.99
C ASP A 213 10.63 4.57 5.91
N ALA A 214 10.92 3.35 5.46
CA ALA A 214 11.75 2.40 6.19
C ALA A 214 13.20 2.90 6.30
N ASP A 215 13.75 3.48 5.22
CA ASP A 215 15.08 4.12 5.24
C ASP A 215 15.13 5.26 6.25
N ALA A 216 14.12 6.12 6.27
CA ALA A 216 14.06 7.23 7.21
C ALA A 216 14.00 6.76 8.67
N VAL A 217 13.28 5.67 8.96
CA VAL A 217 13.24 5.06 10.31
C VAL A 217 14.61 4.50 10.70
N ALA A 218 15.23 3.73 9.82
CA ALA A 218 16.52 3.10 10.09
C ALA A 218 17.64 4.13 10.20
N ALA A 219 17.63 5.17 9.34
CA ALA A 219 18.62 6.25 9.39
C ALA A 219 18.55 7.07 10.70
N ARG A 220 17.36 7.31 11.22
CA ARG A 220 17.18 7.97 12.53
C ARG A 220 17.78 7.18 13.69
N THR A 221 17.75 5.85 13.60
CA THR A 221 18.19 4.97 14.70
C THR A 221 19.68 4.61 14.61
N HIS A 222 20.17 4.38 13.40
CA HIS A 222 21.52 3.84 13.14
C HIS A 222 22.37 4.72 12.21
N GLY A 223 21.88 5.89 11.83
CA GLY A 223 22.57 6.75 10.84
C GLY A 223 22.39 6.27 9.39
N ALA A 224 22.59 7.18 8.44
CA ALA A 224 22.42 6.90 7.02
C ALA A 224 23.58 6.10 6.40
N HIS A 225 24.77 6.14 7.03
CA HIS A 225 25.99 5.56 6.47
C HIS A 225 25.88 4.04 6.22
N GLY A 226 25.43 3.28 7.23
CA GLY A 226 25.30 1.82 7.11
C GLY A 226 24.29 1.39 6.05
N LEU A 227 23.16 2.10 5.92
CA LEU A 227 22.19 1.86 4.85
C LEU A 227 22.75 2.18 3.46
N ARG A 228 23.49 3.28 3.32
CA ARG A 228 24.18 3.62 2.05
C ARG A 228 25.14 2.53 1.63
N GLN A 229 25.95 2.03 2.56
CA GLN A 229 26.89 0.94 2.32
C GLN A 229 26.15 -0.32 1.85
N ALA A 230 25.13 -0.75 2.58
CA ALA A 230 24.30 -1.91 2.24
C ALA A 230 23.64 -1.76 0.86
N LEU A 231 23.03 -0.62 0.57
CA LEU A 231 22.38 -0.36 -0.72
C LEU A 231 23.36 -0.40 -1.89
N ARG A 232 24.58 0.15 -1.73
CA ARG A 232 25.62 0.08 -2.77
C ARG A 232 26.05 -1.35 -3.02
N GLN A 233 26.27 -2.14 -1.97
CA GLN A 233 26.70 -3.52 -2.09
C GLN A 233 25.63 -4.42 -2.71
N LEU A 234 24.37 -4.24 -2.34
CA LEU A 234 23.23 -5.00 -2.91
C LEU A 234 22.96 -4.65 -4.39
N GLN A 235 23.39 -3.48 -4.87
CA GLN A 235 23.28 -3.12 -6.30
C GLN A 235 24.12 -3.99 -7.22
N TYR A 236 25.23 -4.52 -6.72
CA TYR A 236 26.14 -5.40 -7.50
C TYR A 236 25.69 -6.85 -7.53
N THR A 237 24.61 -7.20 -6.81
CA THR A 237 24.04 -8.55 -6.88
C THR A 237 23.16 -8.65 -8.13
N PRO A 238 23.42 -9.61 -9.04
CA PRO A 238 22.65 -9.75 -10.29
C PRO A 238 21.17 -9.97 -9.99
N ALA A 239 20.34 -9.00 -10.31
CA ALA A 239 18.88 -9.14 -10.28
C ALA A 239 18.37 -9.61 -11.65
N PRO A 240 17.27 -10.39 -11.72
CA PRO A 240 16.66 -10.75 -13.00
C PRO A 240 16.35 -9.52 -13.86
N ALA A 241 16.63 -9.59 -15.15
CA ALA A 241 16.54 -8.46 -16.10
C ALA A 241 15.18 -7.73 -16.11
N THR A 242 14.10 -8.44 -15.75
CA THR A 242 12.74 -7.90 -15.64
C THR A 242 12.53 -6.99 -14.42
N ALA A 243 13.40 -7.07 -13.41
CA ALA A 243 13.33 -6.26 -12.20
C ALA A 243 14.16 -4.95 -12.30
N LEU A 244 15.08 -4.87 -13.27
CA LEU A 244 16.14 -3.84 -13.33
C LEU A 244 15.64 -2.40 -13.54
N GLY A 245 14.55 -2.18 -14.28
CA GLY A 245 14.13 -0.81 -14.61
C GLY A 245 13.54 -0.03 -13.43
N ILE A 246 12.66 -0.65 -12.66
CA ILE A 246 11.96 0.00 -11.53
C ILE A 246 12.84 -0.02 -10.28
N ALA A 247 13.62 -1.10 -10.07
CA ALA A 247 14.57 -1.22 -8.97
C ALA A 247 15.65 -0.13 -9.01
N ASN A 248 16.18 0.19 -10.21
CA ASN A 248 17.23 1.20 -10.37
C ASN A 248 16.76 2.63 -10.06
N GLU A 249 15.55 3.03 -10.46
CA GLU A 249 15.02 4.38 -10.14
C GLU A 249 14.78 4.53 -8.64
N SER A 250 14.15 3.55 -8.01
CA SER A 250 13.89 3.52 -6.57
C SER A 250 15.19 3.60 -5.77
N THR A 251 16.19 2.81 -6.14
CA THR A 251 17.48 2.78 -5.45
C THR A 251 18.25 4.08 -5.60
N ARG A 252 18.21 4.74 -6.78
CA ARG A 252 18.80 6.06 -6.97
C ARG A 252 18.19 7.12 -6.06
N ILE A 253 16.85 7.13 -5.95
CA ILE A 253 16.13 8.06 -5.08
C ILE A 253 16.50 7.81 -3.61
N ARG A 254 16.57 6.54 -3.18
CA ARG A 254 16.98 6.15 -1.82
C ARG A 254 18.38 6.62 -1.51
N LEU A 255 19.35 6.35 -2.39
CA LEU A 255 20.72 6.79 -2.23
C LEU A 255 20.86 8.31 -2.21
N ALA A 256 20.14 9.04 -3.06
CA ALA A 256 20.13 10.49 -3.03
C ALA A 256 19.64 11.03 -1.70
N ARG A 257 18.53 10.51 -1.17
CA ARG A 257 17.99 10.92 0.14
C ARG A 257 18.88 10.58 1.32
N LEU A 258 19.62 9.46 1.24
CA LEU A 258 20.58 9.09 2.27
C LEU A 258 21.91 9.83 2.16
N SER A 259 22.22 10.48 1.00
CA SER A 259 23.47 11.25 0.79
C SER A 259 23.37 12.68 1.31
N ASP A 260 22.19 13.26 1.32
CA ASP A 260 21.98 14.58 1.87
C ASP A 260 22.20 14.50 3.38
N ASP A 261 23.25 15.14 3.88
CA ASP A 261 23.48 15.39 5.31
C ASP A 261 22.45 16.43 5.85
N VAL A 262 21.24 16.40 5.31
CA VAL A 262 20.13 17.18 5.84
C VAL A 262 19.86 16.61 7.22
N PRO A 263 19.98 17.41 8.28
CA PRO A 263 19.51 17.01 9.59
C PRO A 263 18.08 16.52 9.40
N VAL A 264 17.85 15.26 9.70
CA VAL A 264 16.48 14.74 9.79
C VAL A 264 15.93 15.43 11.04
N ASP A 265 15.56 16.68 10.87
CA ASP A 265 14.83 17.40 11.91
C ASP A 265 13.71 16.46 12.33
N ALA A 266 13.67 16.26 13.63
CA ALA A 266 12.69 15.47 14.34
C ALA A 266 11.27 16.04 14.18
N ALA A 267 10.87 16.32 12.95
CA ALA A 267 9.48 16.46 12.60
C ALA A 267 8.85 15.12 13.01
N GLN A 268 8.18 15.14 14.12
CA GLN A 268 7.36 14.09 14.70
C GLN A 268 6.61 13.39 13.57
N SER A 269 7.28 12.43 12.93
CA SER A 269 6.65 11.44 12.09
C SER A 269 5.78 10.62 13.04
N THR A 270 4.63 11.19 13.32
CA THR A 270 3.62 10.60 14.17
C THR A 270 3.40 9.17 13.72
N ARG A 271 3.50 8.23 14.65
CA ARG A 271 3.19 6.79 14.49
C ARG A 271 1.82 6.54 13.82
N THR A 272 1.06 7.60 13.62
CA THR A 272 -0.26 7.65 13.00
C THR A 272 -0.27 7.62 11.47
N GLY A 273 0.83 7.94 10.77
CA GLY A 273 0.79 8.18 9.33
C GLY A 273 0.38 6.96 8.47
N ALA A 274 1.09 5.86 8.56
CA ALA A 274 0.80 4.70 7.70
C ALA A 274 -0.41 3.88 8.20
N ALA A 275 -0.62 3.80 9.52
CA ALA A 275 -1.80 3.15 10.10
C ALA A 275 -3.06 3.97 9.81
N GLY A 276 -2.99 5.30 9.91
CA GLY A 276 -4.12 6.20 9.61
C GLY A 276 -4.55 6.11 8.14
N GLY A 277 -3.62 6.10 7.21
CA GLY A 277 -3.93 5.98 5.78
C GLY A 277 -4.61 4.66 5.41
N ALA A 278 -4.14 3.53 5.96
CA ALA A 278 -4.78 2.23 5.75
C ALA A 278 -6.19 2.19 6.38
N VAL A 279 -6.37 2.77 7.56
CA VAL A 279 -7.68 2.87 8.23
C VAL A 279 -8.64 3.74 7.43
N LEU A 280 -8.19 4.86 6.86
CA LEU A 280 -9.03 5.72 6.02
C LEU A 280 -9.50 5.01 4.74
N ILE A 281 -8.61 4.29 4.04
CA ILE A 281 -8.97 3.55 2.83
C ILE A 281 -9.92 2.40 3.16
N LEU A 282 -9.60 1.62 4.20
CA LEU A 282 -10.43 0.51 4.64
C LEU A 282 -11.77 0.99 5.20
N GLY A 283 -11.78 2.11 5.92
CA GLY A 283 -12.99 2.75 6.43
C GLY A 283 -13.89 3.25 5.30
N ALA A 284 -13.33 3.93 4.29
CA ALA A 284 -14.07 4.36 3.11
C ALA A 284 -14.62 3.16 2.30
N ALA A 285 -13.82 2.11 2.10
CA ALA A 285 -14.25 0.90 1.42
C ALA A 285 -15.31 0.12 2.22
N ALA A 286 -15.15 -0.01 3.53
CA ALA A 286 -16.11 -0.67 4.41
C ALA A 286 -17.42 0.11 4.48
N MET A 287 -17.37 1.43 4.56
CA MET A 287 -18.55 2.29 4.56
C MET A 287 -19.31 2.19 3.24
N LEU A 288 -18.61 2.16 2.10
CA LEU A 288 -19.21 1.95 0.79
C LEU A 288 -19.85 0.55 0.67
N CYS A 289 -19.18 -0.50 1.15
CA CYS A 289 -19.73 -1.86 1.19
C CYS A 289 -20.93 -1.95 2.14
N PHE A 290 -20.87 -1.33 3.31
CA PHE A 290 -21.97 -1.32 4.29
C PHE A 290 -23.21 -0.61 3.73
N VAL A 291 -23.04 0.58 3.15
CA VAL A 291 -24.13 1.33 2.55
C VAL A 291 -24.73 0.56 1.36
N ALA A 292 -23.91 -0.09 0.53
CA ALA A 292 -24.38 -0.93 -0.56
C ALA A 292 -25.17 -2.15 -0.06
N LEU A 293 -24.69 -2.82 1.00
CA LEU A 293 -25.37 -3.96 1.62
C LEU A 293 -26.70 -3.57 2.26
N VAL A 294 -26.72 -2.47 3.04
CA VAL A 294 -27.97 -1.97 3.67
C VAL A 294 -28.97 -1.57 2.61
N ALA A 295 -28.53 -0.90 1.54
CA ALA A 295 -29.41 -0.50 0.45
C ALA A 295 -30.00 -1.71 -0.31
N VAL A 296 -29.19 -2.75 -0.57
CA VAL A 296 -29.67 -4.01 -1.17
C VAL A 296 -30.67 -4.71 -0.24
N ALA A 297 -30.34 -4.85 1.05
CA ALA A 297 -31.22 -5.48 2.03
C ALA A 297 -32.56 -4.74 2.16
N SER A 298 -32.53 -3.39 2.13
CA SER A 298 -33.74 -2.56 2.20
C SER A 298 -34.60 -2.66 0.93
N CYS A 299 -33.98 -2.93 -0.25
CA CYS A 299 -34.72 -3.11 -1.51
C CYS A 299 -35.28 -4.53 -1.69
N THR A 300 -34.69 -5.53 -1.02
CA THR A 300 -35.13 -6.95 -1.12
C THR A 300 -36.16 -7.33 -0.04
N GLY A 301 -36.32 -6.52 0.99
CA GLY A 301 -37.20 -6.79 2.14
C GLY A 301 -38.61 -6.20 2.06
N THR A 302 -39.06 -5.74 0.90
CA THR A 302 -40.47 -5.33 0.73
C THR A 302 -41.30 -6.51 0.21
N PRO A 303 -42.35 -6.93 0.94
CA PRO A 303 -43.29 -7.95 0.49
C PRO A 303 -44.05 -7.54 -0.75
#